data_6618c14e807a2575e31ded01a3f30f9d
#
_entry.id   6618c14e807a2575e31ded01a3f30f9d
#
_cell.length_a   1.000
_cell.length_b   1.000
_cell.length_c   1.000
_cell.angle_alpha   90.00
_cell.angle_beta   90.00
_cell.angle_gamma   90.00
#
_symmetry.space_group_name_H-M   'P 1'
#
loop_
_entity.id
_entity.type
_entity.pdbx_description
1 polymer ?
#
loop_
_entity_poly.entity_id
_entity_poly.type
_entity_poly.pdbx_seq_one_letter_code
_entity_poly.pdbx_strand_id
1 'polypeptide(L)'
;RRYFLTAERFMAPKAKKLGLLHEVVTEGELADSAETFINTLLQNSPAALTAAKSLIHNIYNRKISNNVIAHTEQAIAEIRVSPEGQEGLSAFLEKRKPAWLGKEDA
;
A
#
# COMPACT_ATOMS: atom_id res chain seq x y z
N ARG A 1 -15.71 -11.04 12.95
CA ARG A 1 -17.10 -11.48 13.21
C ARG A 1 -17.46 -11.42 14.71
N ARG A 2 -16.61 -11.95 15.63
CA ARG A 2 -16.91 -12.02 17.08
C ARG A 2 -17.42 -10.70 17.64
N TYR A 3 -16.63 -9.62 17.54
CA TYR A 3 -16.93 -8.32 18.15
C TYR A 3 -18.20 -7.65 17.58
N PHE A 4 -18.53 -7.91 16.33
CA PHE A 4 -19.79 -7.44 15.73
C PHE A 4 -21.02 -8.15 16.32
N LEU A 5 -20.86 -9.42 16.72
CA LEU A 5 -21.97 -10.21 17.28
C LEU A 5 -22.10 -10.03 18.77
N THR A 6 -21.00 -9.89 19.49
CA THR A 6 -20.97 -9.83 20.96
C THR A 6 -21.01 -8.40 21.51
N ALA A 7 -20.73 -7.40 20.67
CA ALA A 7 -20.56 -6.01 21.10
C ALA A 7 -19.56 -5.82 22.27
N GLU A 8 -18.62 -6.76 22.44
CA GLU A 8 -17.57 -6.66 23.46
C GLU A 8 -16.73 -5.40 23.22
N ARG A 9 -16.45 -4.68 24.30
CA ARG A 9 -15.52 -3.55 24.26
C ARG A 9 -14.09 -4.05 24.32
N PHE A 10 -13.21 -3.38 23.58
CA PHE A 10 -11.77 -3.64 23.60
C PHE A 10 -10.98 -2.35 23.39
N MET A 11 -9.77 -2.30 23.93
CA MET A 11 -8.88 -1.15 23.88
C MET A 11 -8.00 -1.18 22.63
N ALA A 12 -7.38 -0.05 22.30
CA ALA A 12 -6.54 0.12 21.10
C ALA A 12 -5.43 -0.94 20.95
N PRO A 13 -4.68 -1.36 21.99
CA PRO A 13 -3.68 -2.42 21.84
C PRO A 13 -4.29 -3.75 21.38
N LYS A 14 -5.50 -4.07 21.81
CA LYS A 14 -6.22 -5.26 21.32
C LYS A 14 -6.65 -5.10 19.87
N ALA A 15 -7.12 -3.90 19.48
CA ALA A 15 -7.46 -3.59 18.10
C ALA A 15 -6.28 -3.77 17.15
N LYS A 16 -5.06 -3.35 17.55
CA LYS A 16 -3.82 -3.58 16.80
C LYS A 16 -3.54 -5.08 16.65
N LYS A 17 -3.62 -5.86 17.73
CA LYS A 17 -3.44 -7.33 17.67
C LYS A 17 -4.44 -8.04 16.77
N LEU A 18 -5.64 -7.48 16.61
CA LEU A 18 -6.68 -8.00 15.74
C LEU A 18 -6.54 -7.56 14.27
N GLY A 19 -5.60 -6.68 13.97
CA GLY A 19 -5.42 -6.13 12.63
C GLY A 19 -6.46 -5.05 12.24
N LEU A 20 -7.20 -4.51 13.22
CA LEU A 20 -8.13 -3.39 12.99
C LEU A 20 -7.39 -2.05 12.91
N LEU A 21 -6.28 -1.93 13.64
CA LEU A 21 -5.39 -0.77 13.61
C LEU A 21 -3.99 -1.23 13.19
N HIS A 22 -3.34 -0.45 12.36
CA HIS A 22 -1.96 -0.71 11.94
C HIS A 22 -0.96 -0.27 13.00
N GLU A 23 -1.21 0.88 13.63
CA GLU A 23 -0.35 1.45 14.67
C GLU A 23 -1.19 1.95 15.85
N VAL A 24 -0.58 1.96 17.02
CA VAL A 24 -1.10 2.56 18.25
C VAL A 24 0.06 3.30 18.89
N VAL A 25 -0.09 4.59 19.04
CA VAL A 25 0.90 5.52 19.57
C VAL A 25 0.26 6.40 20.64
N THR A 26 1.04 7.18 21.36
CA THR A 26 0.52 8.20 22.27
C THR A 26 -0.11 9.35 21.49
N GLU A 27 -0.95 10.15 22.14
CA GLU A 27 -1.59 11.32 21.50
C GLU A 27 -0.56 12.30 20.93
N GLY A 28 0.53 12.54 21.65
CA GLY A 28 1.61 13.42 21.21
C GLY A 28 2.40 12.90 20.00
N GLU A 29 2.42 11.59 19.76
CA GLU A 29 3.14 10.95 18.66
C GLU A 29 2.26 10.74 17.40
N LEU A 30 0.96 11.02 17.50
CA LEU A 30 0.03 10.68 16.42
C LEU A 30 0.35 11.44 15.12
N ALA A 31 0.65 12.72 15.19
CA ALA A 31 0.98 13.54 14.03
C ALA A 31 2.27 13.05 13.34
N ASP A 32 3.33 12.82 14.10
CA ASP A 32 4.62 12.36 13.60
C ASP A 32 4.53 10.96 12.96
N SER A 33 3.76 10.07 13.60
CA SER A 33 3.50 8.74 13.06
C SER A 33 2.72 8.80 11.75
N ALA A 34 1.69 9.64 11.68
CA ALA A 34 0.91 9.84 10.45
C ALA A 34 1.77 10.43 9.33
N GLU A 35 2.60 11.43 9.63
CA GLU A 35 3.52 12.03 8.66
C GLU A 35 4.53 11.01 8.12
N THR A 36 5.06 10.15 8.99
CA THR A 36 5.95 9.06 8.58
C THR A 36 5.28 8.12 7.58
N PHE A 37 4.02 7.74 7.83
CA PHE A 37 3.24 6.93 6.89
C PHE A 37 3.00 7.65 5.55
N ILE A 38 2.61 8.92 5.60
CA ILE A 38 2.38 9.75 4.40
C ILE A 38 3.66 9.82 3.57
N ASN A 39 4.78 10.15 4.19
CA ASN A 39 6.07 10.25 3.52
C ASN A 39 6.49 8.91 2.90
N THR A 40 6.24 7.79 3.57
CA THR A 40 6.48 6.45 3.00
C THR A 40 5.61 6.19 1.77
N LEU A 41 4.35 6.57 1.80
CA LEU A 41 3.44 6.42 0.64
C LEU A 41 3.86 7.31 -0.52
N LEU A 42 4.27 8.55 -0.26
CA LEU A 42 4.70 9.52 -1.27
C LEU A 42 5.99 9.09 -2.01
N GLN A 43 6.81 8.20 -1.43
CA GLN A 43 7.97 7.63 -2.12
C GLN A 43 7.59 6.67 -3.25
N ASN A 44 6.37 6.16 -3.25
CA ASN A 44 5.91 5.16 -4.22
C ASN A 44 5.19 5.83 -5.40
N SER A 45 5.22 5.16 -6.56
CA SER A 45 4.45 5.57 -7.74
C SER A 45 2.95 5.59 -7.44
N PRO A 46 2.21 6.69 -7.70
CA PRO A 46 0.76 6.76 -7.52
C PRO A 46 0.01 5.67 -8.31
N ALA A 47 0.42 5.41 -9.55
CA ALA A 47 -0.18 4.35 -10.37
C ALA A 47 0.08 2.96 -9.77
N ALA A 48 1.29 2.70 -9.25
CA ALA A 48 1.60 1.43 -8.63
C ALA A 48 0.81 1.22 -7.33
N LEU A 49 0.64 2.23 -6.49
CA LEU A 49 -0.20 2.16 -5.28
C LEU A 49 -1.67 1.86 -5.64
N THR A 50 -2.20 2.53 -6.66
CA THR A 50 -3.57 2.29 -7.14
C THR A 50 -3.74 0.87 -7.66
N ALA A 51 -2.81 0.39 -8.48
CA ALA A 51 -2.82 -0.97 -9.02
C ALA A 51 -2.69 -2.02 -7.90
N ALA A 52 -1.79 -1.83 -6.95
CA ALA A 52 -1.62 -2.73 -5.80
C ALA A 52 -2.88 -2.82 -4.95
N LYS A 53 -3.52 -1.69 -4.64
CA LYS A 53 -4.78 -1.65 -3.89
C LYS A 53 -5.90 -2.37 -4.62
N SER A 54 -6.03 -2.16 -5.93
CA SER A 54 -7.01 -2.85 -6.78
C SER A 54 -6.74 -4.36 -6.82
N LEU A 55 -5.47 -4.76 -6.97
CA LEU A 55 -5.07 -6.16 -6.99
C LEU A 55 -5.44 -6.86 -5.68
N ILE A 56 -5.08 -6.27 -4.54
CA ILE A 56 -5.43 -6.80 -3.20
C ILE A 56 -6.94 -6.99 -3.10
N HIS A 57 -7.74 -5.97 -3.47
CA HIS A 57 -9.19 -6.05 -3.41
C HIS A 57 -9.76 -7.17 -4.30
N ASN A 58 -9.21 -7.34 -5.49
CA ASN A 58 -9.69 -8.30 -6.47
C ASN A 58 -9.35 -9.75 -6.12
N ILE A 59 -8.25 -10.01 -5.40
CA ILE A 59 -7.82 -11.37 -5.06
C ILE A 59 -8.10 -11.76 -3.61
N TYR A 60 -8.44 -10.79 -2.75
CA TYR A 60 -8.68 -11.04 -1.33
C TYR A 60 -9.77 -12.12 -1.12
N ASN A 61 -9.47 -13.12 -0.29
CA ASN A 61 -10.33 -14.26 -0.01
C ASN A 61 -10.72 -15.15 -1.21
N ARG A 62 -10.08 -15.00 -2.36
CA ARG A 62 -10.29 -15.92 -3.49
C ARG A 62 -9.37 -17.14 -3.36
N LYS A 63 -9.87 -18.30 -3.75
CA LYS A 63 -9.03 -19.50 -3.90
C LYS A 63 -8.07 -19.28 -5.07
N ILE A 64 -6.84 -19.76 -4.92
CA ILE A 64 -5.87 -19.77 -6.04
C ILE A 64 -6.43 -20.63 -7.16
N SER A 65 -6.62 -20.05 -8.31
CA SER A 65 -7.15 -20.69 -9.52
C SER A 65 -6.41 -20.14 -10.73
N ASN A 66 -6.51 -20.81 -11.87
CA ASN A 66 -5.90 -20.33 -13.11
C ASN A 66 -6.33 -18.90 -13.47
N ASN A 67 -7.59 -18.53 -13.19
CA ASN A 67 -8.08 -17.17 -13.43
C ASN A 67 -7.42 -16.14 -12.50
N VAL A 68 -7.18 -16.49 -11.22
CA VAL A 68 -6.48 -15.60 -10.29
C VAL A 68 -5.01 -15.46 -10.71
N ILE A 69 -4.37 -16.55 -11.11
CA ILE A 69 -2.99 -16.53 -11.60
C ILE A 69 -2.89 -15.64 -12.85
N ALA A 70 -3.71 -15.90 -13.87
CA ALA A 70 -3.72 -15.10 -15.10
C ALA A 70 -3.99 -13.61 -14.82
N HIS A 71 -4.91 -13.29 -13.90
CA HIS A 71 -5.18 -11.90 -13.50
C HIS A 71 -3.95 -11.25 -12.86
N THR A 72 -3.23 -11.95 -11.98
CA THR A 72 -2.03 -11.40 -11.35
C THR A 72 -0.86 -11.25 -12.34
N GLU A 73 -0.70 -12.19 -13.25
CA GLU A 73 0.30 -12.12 -14.34
C GLU A 73 0.03 -10.91 -15.25
N GLN A 74 -1.22 -10.72 -15.64
CA GLN A 74 -1.62 -9.57 -16.46
C GLN A 74 -1.39 -8.25 -15.71
N ALA A 75 -1.80 -8.16 -14.44
CA ALA A 75 -1.65 -6.95 -13.65
C ALA A 75 -0.18 -6.51 -13.51
N ILE A 76 0.75 -7.44 -13.26
CA ILE A 76 2.19 -7.11 -13.18
C ILE A 76 2.77 -6.74 -14.56
N ALA A 77 2.31 -7.37 -15.64
CA ALA A 77 2.75 -7.03 -16.97
C ALA A 77 2.31 -5.62 -17.37
N GLU A 78 1.05 -5.27 -17.12
CA GLU A 78 0.49 -3.96 -17.42
C GLU A 78 1.18 -2.83 -16.65
N ILE A 79 1.34 -2.98 -15.32
CA ILE A 79 1.98 -1.94 -14.51
C ILE A 79 3.46 -1.76 -14.89
N ARG A 80 4.15 -2.85 -15.25
CA ARG A 80 5.55 -2.81 -15.65
C ARG A 80 5.78 -1.99 -16.93
N VAL A 81 4.87 -2.06 -17.89
CA VAL A 81 4.98 -1.32 -19.18
C VAL A 81 4.31 0.06 -19.12
N SER A 82 3.66 0.40 -18.00
CA SER A 82 3.06 1.71 -17.82
C SER A 82 4.13 2.83 -17.77
N PRO A 83 3.77 4.09 -18.06
CA PRO A 83 4.71 5.21 -18.00
C PRO A 83 5.43 5.32 -16.65
N GLU A 84 4.71 5.22 -15.53
CA GLU A 84 5.31 5.26 -14.20
C GLU A 84 6.13 4.01 -13.88
N GLY A 85 5.72 2.84 -14.39
CA GLY A 85 6.49 1.60 -14.25
C GLY A 85 7.85 1.69 -14.98
N GLN A 86 7.87 2.24 -16.18
CA GLN A 86 9.08 2.46 -16.96
C GLN A 86 9.96 3.53 -16.33
N GLU A 87 9.37 4.64 -15.84
CA GLU A 87 10.08 5.67 -15.09
C GLU A 87 10.76 5.11 -13.84
N GLY A 88 10.03 4.30 -13.05
CA GLY A 88 10.59 3.69 -11.84
C GLY A 88 11.77 2.76 -12.14
N LEU A 89 11.68 1.94 -13.20
CA LEU A 89 12.77 1.07 -13.63
C LEU A 89 13.99 1.89 -14.10
N SER A 90 13.77 2.92 -14.92
CA SER A 90 14.83 3.79 -15.41
C SER A 90 15.52 4.54 -14.26
N ALA A 91 14.73 5.12 -13.35
CA ALA A 91 15.24 5.82 -12.18
C ALA A 91 16.12 4.90 -11.31
N PHE A 92 15.68 3.66 -11.10
CA PHE A 92 16.44 2.66 -10.34
C PHE A 92 17.78 2.32 -11.02
N LEU A 93 17.77 2.06 -12.32
CA LEU A 93 18.99 1.72 -13.09
C LEU A 93 19.96 2.89 -13.16
N GLU A 94 19.45 4.11 -13.32
CA GLU A 94 20.22 5.34 -13.40
C GLU A 94 20.61 5.89 -12.01
N LYS A 95 20.16 5.27 -10.92
CA LYS A 95 20.40 5.68 -9.52
C LYS A 95 19.96 7.12 -9.25
N ARG A 96 18.85 7.53 -9.80
CA ARG A 96 18.22 8.84 -9.60
C ARG A 96 16.86 8.73 -8.91
N LYS A 97 16.35 9.84 -8.42
CA LYS A 97 14.96 9.92 -7.94
C LYS A 97 13.99 9.80 -9.12
N PRO A 98 12.89 9.06 -8.97
CA PRO A 98 11.84 9.01 -10.00
C PRO A 98 11.07 10.35 -10.07
N ALA A 99 10.49 10.60 -11.24
CA ALA A 99 9.88 11.90 -11.55
C ALA A 99 8.69 12.27 -10.65
N TRP A 100 7.98 11.28 -10.08
CA TRP A 100 6.86 11.55 -9.17
C TRP A 100 7.26 12.12 -7.82
N LEU A 101 8.52 12.07 -7.44
CA LEU A 101 9.02 12.71 -6.20
C LEU A 101 9.20 14.22 -6.34
N GLY A 102 8.95 14.77 -7.54
CA GLY A 102 9.24 16.16 -7.83
C GLY A 102 10.74 16.43 -7.96
N LYS A 103 11.08 17.55 -8.57
CA LYS A 103 12.40 18.14 -8.40
C LYS A 103 12.36 18.81 -7.03
N GLU A 104 13.23 18.40 -6.11
CA GLU A 104 13.54 19.29 -4.98
C GLU A 104 13.94 20.62 -5.60
N ASP A 105 13.21 21.68 -5.27
CA ASP A 105 13.62 23.02 -5.62
C ASP A 105 15.04 23.22 -5.12
N ALA A 106 15.94 23.48 -6.08
CA ALA A 106 17.36 23.70 -5.85
C ALA A 106 17.58 25.00 -5.09
#